data_0060d619214378a9508bc6244e33904b
#
_entry.id   0060d619214378a9508bc6244e33904b
#
_cell.length_a   1.000
_cell.length_b   1.000
_cell.length_c   1.000
_cell.angle_alpha   90.00
_cell.angle_beta   90.00
_cell.angle_gamma   90.00
#
_symmetry.space_group_name_H-M   'P 1'
#
loop_
_entity.id
_entity.type
_entity.pdbx_description
1 polymer ?
#
loop_
_entity_poly.entity_id
_entity_poly.type
_entity_poly.pdbx_seq_one_letter_code
_entity_poly.pdbx_strand_id
1 'polypeptide(L)'
;MLKGFLRLLGQTLSILMSFVLLIIVLGILAFGIGTGIGSSISTETLEPDLYTFVFGDESSSNNLLKINVEGVILGSPPQGDLYWFSEEGLVYGYDIQDILIEAAKDSSVKGILLNMQTPGGTIFGSRAIFDGIKLYREKTGNPVVAYVQGMSASGGVLAMVGANEIYADHGSLVGSIGVIGDTLTYFNKPTAIDGGILGGGIVTKEGIEQTIVSAGKGKDLGNPFRRPTKEELKLLQDDVNHEYDLFVKHVAENRNMDSKVIREQMGAHVFDNESAKKFGLINGTLNYRDTVKRLAELAQIETDDYQVVQTATKNHGLLSALLGVFQPKSAPPKVSQIKSQFCNKLSRLPLVYYGNPLRLCSH
;
A
#
# COMPACT_ATOMS: atom_id res chain seq x y z
N MET A 1 -50.48 30.36 -39.49
CA MET A 1 -49.43 30.02 -38.50
C MET A 1 -49.39 28.53 -38.15
N LEU A 2 -50.48 27.86 -37.80
CA LEU A 2 -50.52 26.45 -37.40
C LEU A 2 -49.96 25.45 -38.46
N LYS A 3 -50.30 25.66 -39.77
CA LYS A 3 -49.79 24.80 -40.87
C LYS A 3 -48.26 24.89 -41.06
N GLY A 4 -47.65 26.06 -40.79
CA GLY A 4 -46.19 26.23 -40.87
C GLY A 4 -45.47 25.54 -39.70
N PHE A 5 -46.05 25.62 -38.50
CA PHE A 5 -45.54 24.97 -37.31
C PHE A 5 -45.56 23.44 -37.44
N LEU A 6 -46.67 22.86 -37.90
CA LEU A 6 -46.82 21.42 -38.14
C LEU A 6 -45.82 20.89 -39.20
N ARG A 7 -45.51 21.70 -40.21
CA ARG A 7 -44.55 21.33 -41.25
C ARG A 7 -43.11 21.34 -40.71
N LEU A 8 -42.78 22.34 -39.89
CA LEU A 8 -41.49 22.42 -39.23
C LEU A 8 -41.31 21.26 -38.24
N LEU A 9 -42.33 20.94 -37.44
CA LEU A 9 -42.32 19.82 -36.50
C LEU A 9 -42.14 18.48 -37.23
N GLY A 10 -42.78 18.26 -38.35
CA GLY A 10 -42.62 17.06 -39.17
C GLY A 10 -41.19 16.92 -39.75
N GLN A 11 -40.59 18.02 -40.16
CA GLN A 11 -39.21 18.02 -40.68
C GLN A 11 -38.19 17.74 -39.59
N THR A 12 -38.35 18.32 -38.42
CA THR A 12 -37.43 18.03 -37.27
C THR A 12 -37.56 16.59 -36.78
N LEU A 13 -38.77 16.05 -36.71
CA LEU A 13 -39.01 14.66 -36.35
C LEU A 13 -38.42 13.68 -37.38
N SER A 14 -38.53 13.97 -38.68
CA SER A 14 -37.93 13.19 -39.76
C SER A 14 -36.40 13.15 -39.68
N ILE A 15 -35.77 14.32 -39.40
CA ILE A 15 -34.30 14.39 -39.21
C ILE A 15 -33.86 13.57 -38.01
N LEU A 16 -34.60 13.68 -36.89
CA LEU A 16 -34.28 12.95 -35.67
C LEU A 16 -34.39 11.41 -35.88
N MET A 17 -35.46 10.97 -36.56
CA MET A 17 -35.66 9.55 -36.92
C MET A 17 -34.55 9.04 -37.86
N SER A 18 -34.11 9.87 -38.84
CA SER A 18 -33.00 9.50 -39.73
C SER A 18 -31.68 9.36 -38.97
N PHE A 19 -31.46 10.19 -37.97
CA PHE A 19 -30.26 10.12 -37.14
C PHE A 19 -30.25 8.87 -36.23
N VAL A 20 -31.40 8.54 -35.65
CA VAL A 20 -31.57 7.30 -34.86
C VAL A 20 -31.37 6.06 -35.74
N LEU A 21 -31.95 6.07 -36.96
CA LEU A 21 -31.78 4.97 -37.92
C LEU A 21 -30.30 4.79 -38.32
N LEU A 22 -29.59 5.90 -38.55
CA LEU A 22 -28.16 5.87 -38.86
C LEU A 22 -27.33 5.26 -37.72
N ILE A 23 -27.64 5.61 -36.47
CA ILE A 23 -26.96 5.04 -35.30
C ILE A 23 -27.22 3.53 -35.18
N ILE A 24 -28.47 3.10 -35.43
CA ILE A 24 -28.83 1.67 -35.41
C ILE A 24 -28.09 0.91 -36.54
N VAL A 25 -28.03 1.47 -37.75
CA VAL A 25 -27.31 0.85 -38.87
C VAL A 25 -25.82 0.78 -38.61
N LEU A 26 -25.22 1.83 -38.06
CA LEU A 26 -23.82 1.85 -37.66
C LEU A 26 -23.56 0.84 -36.54
N GLY A 27 -24.48 0.70 -35.59
CA GLY A 27 -24.41 -0.29 -34.52
C GLY A 27 -24.47 -1.75 -35.04
N ILE A 28 -25.36 -2.02 -35.99
CA ILE A 28 -25.48 -3.33 -36.66
C ILE A 28 -24.24 -3.63 -37.51
N LEU A 29 -23.71 -2.66 -38.23
CA LEU A 29 -22.46 -2.80 -38.99
C LEU A 29 -21.27 -3.06 -38.09
N ALA A 30 -21.14 -2.31 -36.98
CA ALA A 30 -20.10 -2.54 -36.00
C ALA A 30 -20.21 -3.93 -35.34
N PHE A 31 -21.44 -4.38 -35.04
CA PHE A 31 -21.70 -5.72 -34.52
C PHE A 31 -21.41 -6.80 -35.58
N GLY A 32 -21.82 -6.58 -36.83
CA GLY A 32 -21.56 -7.53 -37.95
C GLY A 32 -20.07 -7.65 -38.28
N ILE A 33 -19.33 -6.54 -38.24
CA ILE A 33 -17.86 -6.57 -38.39
C ILE A 33 -17.20 -7.26 -37.19
N GLY A 34 -17.68 -6.97 -35.94
CA GLY A 34 -17.18 -7.62 -34.73
C GLY A 34 -17.39 -9.15 -34.76
N THR A 35 -18.53 -9.64 -35.24
CA THR A 35 -18.80 -11.09 -35.36
C THR A 35 -18.07 -11.74 -36.54
N GLY A 36 -17.84 -11.00 -37.64
CA GLY A 36 -17.11 -11.50 -38.82
C GLY A 36 -15.61 -11.61 -38.62
N ILE A 37 -15.01 -10.73 -37.80
CA ILE A 37 -13.61 -10.80 -37.44
C ILE A 37 -13.37 -11.80 -36.29
N GLY A 38 -14.35 -11.99 -35.42
CA GLY A 38 -14.27 -12.92 -34.28
C GLY A 38 -14.21 -14.40 -34.65
N SER A 39 -14.61 -14.79 -35.88
CA SER A 39 -14.59 -16.19 -36.33
C SER A 39 -13.29 -16.66 -36.96
N SER A 40 -12.29 -15.77 -37.12
CA SER A 40 -10.98 -16.10 -37.69
C SER A 40 -9.82 -15.93 -36.71
N ILE A 41 -10.09 -15.42 -35.51
CA ILE A 41 -9.12 -15.41 -34.43
C ILE A 41 -9.39 -16.66 -33.60
N SER A 42 -8.57 -17.71 -33.79
CA SER A 42 -8.41 -18.75 -32.78
C SER A 42 -8.21 -18.04 -31.46
N THR A 43 -9.22 -18.07 -30.58
CA THR A 43 -9.06 -17.74 -29.19
C THR A 43 -8.17 -18.84 -28.57
N GLU A 44 -6.87 -18.77 -28.79
CA GLU A 44 -5.99 -19.11 -27.69
C GLU A 44 -6.45 -18.17 -26.59
N THR A 45 -7.08 -18.70 -25.59
CA THR A 45 -7.24 -18.06 -24.28
C THR A 45 -5.81 -17.88 -23.78
N LEU A 46 -5.17 -16.75 -24.16
CA LEU A 46 -3.99 -16.27 -23.47
C LEU A 46 -4.47 -16.03 -22.05
N GLU A 47 -4.27 -17.02 -21.19
CA GLU A 47 -4.28 -16.77 -19.74
C GLU A 47 -3.38 -15.55 -19.56
N PRO A 48 -3.84 -14.47 -18.93
CA PRO A 48 -2.99 -13.30 -18.76
C PRO A 48 -1.74 -13.77 -18.01
N ASP A 49 -0.56 -13.55 -18.59
CA ASP A 49 0.69 -13.89 -17.95
C ASP A 49 0.68 -13.34 -16.53
N LEU A 50 0.81 -14.22 -15.55
CA LEU A 50 0.82 -13.88 -14.13
C LEU A 50 1.96 -12.93 -13.81
N TYR A 51 3.01 -12.97 -14.63
CA TYR A 51 4.23 -12.22 -14.43
C TYR A 51 4.63 -11.43 -15.68
N THR A 52 5.31 -10.31 -15.45
CA THR A 52 5.94 -9.49 -16.47
C THR A 52 7.45 -9.64 -16.32
N PHE A 53 8.16 -9.90 -17.44
CA PHE A 53 9.61 -9.97 -17.48
C PHE A 53 10.24 -8.62 -17.09
N VAL A 54 11.31 -8.68 -16.29
CA VAL A 54 12.10 -7.51 -15.89
C VAL A 54 13.51 -7.56 -16.49
N PHE A 55 14.25 -8.64 -16.27
CA PHE A 55 15.53 -8.91 -16.90
C PHE A 55 16.01 -10.34 -16.63
N GLY A 56 17.10 -10.76 -17.29
CA GLY A 56 17.70 -12.08 -17.19
C GLY A 56 17.55 -12.85 -18.49
N ASP A 57 17.54 -14.17 -18.43
CA ASP A 57 17.25 -15.04 -19.56
C ASP A 57 15.74 -15.29 -19.67
N GLU A 58 15.09 -14.62 -20.63
CA GLU A 58 13.63 -14.73 -20.83
C GLU A 58 13.19 -16.16 -21.22
N SER A 59 14.12 -17.01 -21.68
CA SER A 59 13.86 -18.40 -22.00
C SER A 59 13.93 -19.34 -20.78
N SER A 60 14.46 -18.87 -19.64
CA SER A 60 14.58 -19.65 -18.43
C SER A 60 13.21 -19.89 -17.76
N SER A 61 13.03 -21.11 -17.26
CA SER A 61 11.87 -21.47 -16.42
C SER A 61 12.06 -21.16 -14.93
N ASN A 62 13.21 -20.63 -14.54
CA ASN A 62 13.53 -20.30 -13.16
C ASN A 62 13.19 -18.84 -12.86
N ASN A 63 12.00 -18.61 -12.31
CA ASN A 63 11.54 -17.26 -11.97
C ASN A 63 12.07 -16.81 -10.61
N LEU A 64 12.74 -15.66 -10.57
CA LEU A 64 13.01 -14.89 -9.37
C LEU A 64 11.96 -13.77 -9.29
N LEU A 65 10.98 -13.91 -8.42
CA LEU A 65 9.86 -12.97 -8.34
C LEU A 65 10.25 -11.75 -7.51
N LYS A 66 10.28 -10.59 -8.18
CA LYS A 66 10.44 -9.28 -7.51
C LYS A 66 9.10 -8.78 -7.00
N ILE A 67 9.05 -8.47 -5.71
CA ILE A 67 7.90 -7.86 -5.04
C ILE A 67 8.35 -6.51 -4.48
N ASN A 68 7.67 -5.43 -4.86
CA ASN A 68 7.96 -4.08 -4.36
C ASN A 68 7.16 -3.78 -3.10
N VAL A 69 7.86 -3.31 -2.05
CA VAL A 69 7.28 -2.77 -0.82
C VAL A 69 7.69 -1.30 -0.73
N GLU A 70 6.96 -0.45 -1.45
CA GLU A 70 7.29 0.97 -1.63
C GLU A 70 6.24 1.87 -0.97
N GLY A 71 6.70 2.80 -0.12
CA GLY A 71 5.83 3.73 0.60
C GLY A 71 5.36 3.23 1.95
N VAL A 72 4.26 3.83 2.46
CA VAL A 72 3.72 3.52 3.79
C VAL A 72 2.96 2.20 3.77
N ILE A 73 3.30 1.30 4.69
CA ILE A 73 2.67 -0.03 4.78
C ILE A 73 1.34 0.09 5.53
N LEU A 74 0.26 -0.28 4.84
CA LEU A 74 -1.08 -0.41 5.39
C LEU A 74 -1.54 -1.86 5.38
N GLY A 75 -2.71 -2.17 5.96
CA GLY A 75 -3.30 -3.52 5.91
C GLY A 75 -3.89 -3.82 4.56
N SER A 76 -5.10 -3.34 4.34
CA SER A 76 -5.87 -3.52 3.10
C SER A 76 -6.27 -2.19 2.51
N PRO A 77 -6.49 -2.12 1.20
CA PRO A 77 -7.06 -0.94 0.58
C PRO A 77 -8.47 -0.65 1.11
N PRO A 78 -8.93 0.62 1.06
CA PRO A 78 -10.30 0.95 1.38
C PRO A 78 -11.27 0.20 0.46
N GLN A 79 -12.36 -0.34 1.02
CA GLN A 79 -13.41 -0.98 0.21
C GLN A 79 -14.23 0.08 -0.54
N GLY A 80 -14.55 -0.16 -1.82
CA GLY A 80 -15.37 0.68 -2.68
C GLY A 80 -14.67 1.12 -3.96
N ASP A 81 -15.35 1.95 -4.79
CA ASP A 81 -14.88 2.44 -6.09
C ASP A 81 -13.60 3.31 -6.04
N LEU A 82 -13.01 3.47 -4.87
CA LEU A 82 -11.75 4.18 -4.63
C LEU A 82 -10.50 3.41 -5.08
N TYR A 83 -10.66 2.18 -5.56
CA TYR A 83 -9.55 1.34 -6.07
C TYR A 83 -8.81 1.94 -7.29
N TRP A 84 -9.38 2.97 -7.91
CA TRP A 84 -8.81 3.63 -9.09
C TRP A 84 -7.71 4.64 -8.78
N PHE A 85 -7.55 5.00 -7.52
CA PHE A 85 -6.47 5.86 -7.05
C PHE A 85 -5.54 5.00 -6.19
N SER A 86 -4.63 4.25 -6.82
CA SER A 86 -3.42 3.82 -6.13
C SER A 86 -2.68 5.11 -5.78
N GLU A 87 -2.85 5.58 -4.55
CA GLU A 87 -2.08 6.74 -4.10
C GLU A 87 -0.61 6.37 -4.16
N GLU A 88 0.16 7.09 -4.96
CA GLU A 88 1.61 6.97 -4.97
C GLU A 88 2.12 7.02 -3.53
N GLY A 89 2.93 6.06 -3.15
CA GLY A 89 3.52 5.99 -1.81
C GLY A 89 2.75 5.19 -0.76
N LEU A 90 1.78 4.37 -1.15
CA LEU A 90 1.13 3.39 -0.26
C LEU A 90 1.34 1.96 -0.75
N VAL A 91 1.51 1.03 0.20
CA VAL A 91 1.55 -0.42 -0.07
C VAL A 91 0.69 -1.16 0.94
N TYR A 92 -0.01 -2.19 0.48
CA TYR A 92 -0.93 -2.95 1.31
C TYR A 92 -0.35 -4.31 1.68
N GLY A 93 -0.14 -4.53 2.98
CA GLY A 93 0.54 -5.73 3.48
C GLY A 93 -0.20 -7.02 3.18
N TYR A 94 -1.53 -7.02 3.21
CA TYR A 94 -2.31 -8.21 2.86
C TYR A 94 -2.24 -8.53 1.37
N ASP A 95 -2.16 -7.53 0.49
CA ASP A 95 -1.97 -7.77 -0.96
C ASP A 95 -0.60 -8.41 -1.22
N ILE A 96 0.46 -7.95 -0.53
CA ILE A 96 1.79 -8.59 -0.60
C ILE A 96 1.75 -10.02 -0.04
N GLN A 97 1.02 -10.24 1.05
CA GLN A 97 0.84 -11.58 1.62
C GLN A 97 0.16 -12.52 0.60
N ASP A 98 -0.89 -12.05 -0.07
CA ASP A 98 -1.60 -12.84 -1.08
C ASP A 98 -0.69 -13.18 -2.27
N ILE A 99 0.14 -12.23 -2.74
CA ILE A 99 1.15 -12.49 -3.77
C ILE A 99 2.12 -13.60 -3.33
N LEU A 100 2.60 -13.56 -2.09
CA LEU A 100 3.50 -14.59 -1.55
C LEU A 100 2.82 -15.95 -1.40
N ILE A 101 1.53 -15.98 -1.04
CA ILE A 101 0.72 -17.20 -0.97
C ILE A 101 0.55 -17.82 -2.36
N GLU A 102 0.27 -17.02 -3.38
CA GLU A 102 0.14 -17.51 -4.77
C GLU A 102 1.50 -17.95 -5.33
N ALA A 103 2.57 -17.18 -5.10
CA ALA A 103 3.92 -17.58 -5.47
C ALA A 103 4.35 -18.93 -4.85
N ALA A 104 3.86 -19.24 -3.65
CA ALA A 104 4.14 -20.52 -3.01
C ALA A 104 3.42 -21.74 -3.65
N LYS A 105 2.50 -21.52 -4.59
CA LYS A 105 1.83 -22.55 -5.38
C LYS A 105 2.47 -22.76 -6.75
N ASP A 106 3.27 -21.80 -7.18
CA ASP A 106 3.90 -21.81 -8.50
C ASP A 106 5.32 -22.39 -8.41
N SER A 107 5.49 -23.59 -8.97
CA SER A 107 6.78 -24.28 -8.95
C SER A 107 7.86 -23.61 -9.81
N SER A 108 7.50 -22.69 -10.71
CA SER A 108 8.45 -21.91 -11.50
C SER A 108 9.14 -20.81 -10.67
N VAL A 109 8.52 -20.35 -9.57
CA VAL A 109 9.07 -19.32 -8.68
C VAL A 109 10.10 -19.97 -7.74
N LYS A 110 11.38 -19.75 -8.02
CA LYS A 110 12.52 -20.34 -7.30
C LYS A 110 13.06 -19.48 -6.18
N GLY A 111 12.64 -18.21 -6.10
CA GLY A 111 13.05 -17.28 -5.05
C GLY A 111 12.30 -15.96 -5.13
N ILE A 112 12.27 -15.26 -4.00
CA ILE A 112 11.63 -13.94 -3.89
C ILE A 112 12.68 -12.87 -3.62
N LEU A 113 12.68 -11.82 -4.42
CA LEU A 113 13.37 -10.57 -4.15
C LEU A 113 12.38 -9.54 -3.60
N LEU A 114 12.43 -9.30 -2.30
CA LEU A 114 11.59 -8.28 -1.65
C LEU A 114 12.29 -6.93 -1.71
N ASN A 115 11.88 -6.07 -2.65
CA ASN A 115 12.46 -4.73 -2.82
C ASN A 115 11.82 -3.74 -1.84
N MET A 116 12.60 -3.28 -0.85
CA MET A 116 12.13 -2.49 0.28
C MET A 116 12.50 -1.01 0.12
N GLN A 117 11.50 -0.13 0.06
CA GLN A 117 11.66 1.32 0.07
C GLN A 117 10.53 1.94 0.92
N THR A 118 10.63 1.82 2.25
CA THR A 118 9.50 2.14 3.13
C THR A 118 9.93 2.77 4.45
N PRO A 119 9.19 3.79 4.93
CA PRO A 119 9.33 4.32 6.29
C PRO A 119 8.64 3.44 7.36
N GLY A 120 7.99 2.35 6.96
CA GLY A 120 7.13 1.54 7.81
C GLY A 120 5.65 1.87 7.66
N GLY A 121 4.85 1.61 8.70
CA GLY A 121 3.41 1.85 8.68
C GLY A 121 2.66 1.15 9.80
N THR A 122 1.56 0.48 9.47
CA THR A 122 0.76 -0.26 10.47
C THR A 122 1.43 -1.56 10.87
N ILE A 123 1.30 -1.93 12.15
CA ILE A 123 1.84 -3.19 12.69
C ILE A 123 1.25 -4.38 11.93
N PHE A 124 -0.07 -4.43 11.77
CA PHE A 124 -0.74 -5.56 11.12
C PHE A 124 -0.41 -5.68 9.62
N GLY A 125 -0.25 -4.58 8.89
CA GLY A 125 0.20 -4.61 7.50
C GLY A 125 1.63 -5.12 7.36
N SER A 126 2.54 -4.65 8.21
CA SER A 126 3.93 -5.12 8.24
C SER A 126 4.02 -6.60 8.66
N ARG A 127 3.17 -7.02 9.60
CA ARG A 127 3.08 -8.41 10.04
C ARG A 127 2.55 -9.33 8.96
N ALA A 128 1.56 -8.90 8.18
CA ALA A 128 1.05 -9.67 7.05
C ALA A 128 2.14 -9.99 6.03
N ILE A 129 3.01 -9.03 5.70
CA ILE A 129 4.17 -9.26 4.83
C ILE A 129 5.11 -10.32 5.43
N PHE A 130 5.48 -10.17 6.70
CA PHE A 130 6.34 -11.14 7.39
C PHE A 130 5.74 -12.55 7.38
N ASP A 131 4.46 -12.69 7.70
CA ASP A 131 3.78 -13.97 7.74
C ASP A 131 3.69 -14.61 6.35
N GLY A 132 3.52 -13.81 5.29
CA GLY A 132 3.60 -14.24 3.90
C GLY A 132 4.99 -14.76 3.52
N ILE A 133 6.05 -14.05 3.89
CA ILE A 133 7.45 -14.48 3.69
C ILE A 133 7.70 -15.84 4.37
N LYS A 134 7.29 -15.94 5.63
CA LYS A 134 7.46 -17.17 6.40
C LYS A 134 6.72 -18.33 5.75
N LEU A 135 5.46 -18.13 5.36
CA LEU A 135 4.65 -19.15 4.70
C LEU A 135 5.28 -19.60 3.38
N TYR A 136 5.76 -18.67 2.53
CA TYR A 136 6.43 -19.02 1.27
C TYR A 136 7.65 -19.90 1.52
N ARG A 137 8.53 -19.50 2.43
CA ARG A 137 9.74 -20.25 2.79
C ARG A 137 9.43 -21.64 3.37
N GLU A 138 8.43 -21.75 4.25
CA GLU A 138 8.05 -23.02 4.88
C GLU A 138 7.41 -24.00 3.87
N LYS A 139 6.64 -23.49 2.91
CA LYS A 139 5.97 -24.33 1.91
C LYS A 139 6.86 -24.79 0.78
N THR A 140 7.75 -23.89 0.31
CA THR A 140 8.53 -24.17 -0.90
C THR A 140 9.98 -24.59 -0.60
N GLY A 141 10.51 -24.21 0.55
CA GLY A 141 11.95 -24.31 0.85
C GLY A 141 12.80 -23.27 0.12
N ASN A 142 12.21 -22.48 -0.79
CA ASN A 142 12.91 -21.51 -1.62
C ASN A 142 13.28 -20.24 -0.82
N PRO A 143 14.39 -19.57 -1.20
CA PRO A 143 14.88 -18.41 -0.48
C PRO A 143 14.06 -17.15 -0.73
N VAL A 144 14.05 -16.27 0.28
CA VAL A 144 13.60 -14.89 0.19
C VAL A 144 14.77 -13.99 0.58
N VAL A 145 15.12 -13.04 -0.28
CA VAL A 145 16.12 -12.01 0.00
C VAL A 145 15.42 -10.65 0.03
N ALA A 146 15.62 -9.89 1.10
CA ALA A 146 15.20 -8.51 1.16
C ALA A 146 16.34 -7.60 0.67
N TYR A 147 16.00 -6.68 -0.23
CA TYR A 147 16.90 -5.67 -0.75
C TYR A 147 16.37 -4.28 -0.40
N VAL A 148 17.14 -3.54 0.38
CA VAL A 148 16.75 -2.20 0.81
C VAL A 148 17.30 -1.17 -0.16
N GLN A 149 16.41 -0.48 -0.84
CA GLN A 149 16.73 0.63 -1.74
C GLN A 149 16.33 1.97 -1.08
N GLY A 150 17.32 2.70 -0.60
CA GLY A 150 17.12 3.97 0.09
C GLY A 150 16.75 3.82 1.57
N MET A 151 15.62 3.21 1.92
CA MET A 151 15.22 3.07 3.33
C MET A 151 14.33 1.85 3.56
N SER A 152 14.61 1.14 4.66
CA SER A 152 13.63 0.23 5.29
C SER A 152 13.61 0.47 6.79
N ALA A 153 12.60 1.18 7.26
CA ALA A 153 12.51 1.61 8.65
C ALA A 153 11.26 1.05 9.34
N SER A 154 11.35 0.84 10.65
CA SER A 154 10.22 0.54 11.51
C SER A 154 9.40 -0.68 11.04
N GLY A 155 8.16 -0.51 10.56
CA GLY A 155 7.35 -1.59 9.97
C GLY A 155 8.02 -2.29 8.78
N GLY A 156 8.91 -1.59 8.06
CA GLY A 156 9.73 -2.21 7.02
C GLY A 156 10.71 -3.24 7.60
N VAL A 157 11.34 -2.93 8.74
CA VAL A 157 12.18 -3.88 9.47
C VAL A 157 11.35 -5.04 9.99
N LEU A 158 10.19 -4.77 10.61
CA LEU A 158 9.28 -5.79 11.10
C LEU A 158 8.92 -6.80 10.00
N ALA A 159 8.69 -6.34 8.80
CA ALA A 159 8.34 -7.17 7.64
C ALA A 159 9.54 -7.98 7.13
N MET A 160 10.68 -7.32 6.86
CA MET A 160 11.80 -7.91 6.13
C MET A 160 12.65 -8.90 6.94
N VAL A 161 12.58 -8.87 8.28
CA VAL A 161 13.37 -9.80 9.11
C VAL A 161 12.95 -11.27 8.94
N GLY A 162 11.85 -11.53 8.25
CA GLY A 162 11.44 -12.87 7.81
C GLY A 162 12.25 -13.44 6.64
N ALA A 163 13.03 -12.62 5.92
CA ALA A 163 13.86 -13.05 4.81
C ALA A 163 15.05 -13.92 5.27
N ASN A 164 15.61 -14.73 4.35
CA ASN A 164 16.81 -15.51 4.61
C ASN A 164 18.03 -14.61 4.79
N GLU A 165 18.16 -13.63 3.90
CA GLU A 165 19.21 -12.62 3.93
C GLU A 165 18.63 -11.25 3.63
N ILE A 166 19.27 -10.22 4.18
CA ILE A 166 18.89 -8.81 4.01
C ILE A 166 20.12 -8.05 3.54
N TYR A 167 20.02 -7.42 2.38
CA TYR A 167 21.05 -6.56 1.84
C TYR A 167 20.52 -5.14 1.63
N ALA A 168 21.39 -4.15 1.80
CA ALA A 168 21.06 -2.76 1.58
C ALA A 168 21.94 -2.17 0.48
N ASP A 169 21.35 -1.39 -0.42
CA ASP A 169 22.11 -0.64 -1.42
C ASP A 169 22.93 0.46 -0.75
N HIS A 170 23.94 0.94 -1.46
CA HIS A 170 24.85 1.98 -0.98
C HIS A 170 24.07 3.26 -0.57
N GLY A 171 24.33 3.74 0.63
CA GLY A 171 23.68 4.94 1.17
C GLY A 171 22.25 4.71 1.69
N SER A 172 21.80 3.46 1.80
CA SER A 172 20.51 3.14 2.39
C SER A 172 20.52 3.29 3.92
N LEU A 173 19.32 3.43 4.49
CA LEU A 173 19.09 3.56 5.92
C LEU A 173 18.19 2.42 6.41
N VAL A 174 18.58 1.80 7.54
CA VAL A 174 17.83 0.67 8.12
C VAL A 174 17.72 0.85 9.63
N GLY A 175 16.54 0.60 10.21
CA GLY A 175 16.37 0.70 11.67
C GLY A 175 14.99 1.20 12.09
N SER A 176 14.97 2.12 13.06
CA SER A 176 13.74 2.65 13.68
C SER A 176 12.87 1.56 14.30
N ILE A 177 13.50 0.71 15.15
CA ILE A 177 12.78 -0.33 15.89
C ILE A 177 12.09 0.34 17.09
N GLY A 178 10.87 0.82 16.85
CA GLY A 178 10.09 1.57 17.82
C GLY A 178 8.62 1.67 17.42
N VAL A 179 7.78 2.07 18.38
CA VAL A 179 6.33 2.22 18.19
C VAL A 179 5.90 3.62 18.58
N ILE A 180 5.09 4.25 17.75
CA ILE A 180 4.47 5.55 18.04
C ILE A 180 2.99 5.29 18.32
N GLY A 181 2.52 5.76 19.48
CA GLY A 181 1.10 5.72 19.84
C GLY A 181 0.31 6.91 19.27
N ASP A 182 -0.93 7.02 19.73
CA ASP A 182 -1.85 8.07 19.33
C ASP A 182 -1.33 9.47 19.64
N THR A 183 -1.59 10.39 18.74
CA THR A 183 -1.34 11.82 18.97
C THR A 183 -2.60 12.46 19.56
N LEU A 184 -2.52 12.90 20.81
CA LEU A 184 -3.60 13.61 21.47
C LEU A 184 -3.41 15.13 21.32
N THR A 185 -4.44 15.80 20.82
CA THR A 185 -4.47 17.26 20.69
C THR A 185 -5.39 17.85 21.77
N TYR A 186 -4.93 18.90 22.40
CA TYR A 186 -5.73 19.67 23.35
C TYR A 186 -5.78 21.15 22.95
N PHE A 187 -6.98 21.68 22.83
CA PHE A 187 -7.20 23.10 22.57
C PHE A 187 -7.41 23.85 23.86
N ASN A 188 -6.53 24.78 24.16
CA ASN A 188 -6.64 25.66 25.31
C ASN A 188 -7.40 26.94 24.92
N LYS A 189 -8.72 27.01 25.19
CA LYS A 189 -9.58 28.17 24.89
C LYS A 189 -9.49 28.61 23.42
N PRO A 190 -9.81 27.76 22.45
CA PRO A 190 -9.70 28.12 21.04
C PRO A 190 -10.69 29.23 20.70
N THR A 191 -10.28 30.18 19.85
CA THR A 191 -11.12 31.28 19.39
C THR A 191 -11.69 31.05 18.00
N ALA A 192 -11.12 30.12 17.22
CA ALA A 192 -11.62 29.69 15.91
C ALA A 192 -11.27 28.22 15.68
N ILE A 193 -12.26 27.41 15.31
CA ILE A 193 -12.06 25.96 15.07
C ILE A 193 -12.25 25.60 13.61
N ASP A 194 -13.16 26.28 12.90
CA ASP A 194 -13.47 25.99 11.51
C ASP A 194 -13.33 27.27 10.67
N GLY A 195 -12.54 27.18 9.60
CA GLY A 195 -12.21 28.28 8.72
C GLY A 195 -13.16 28.51 7.55
N GLY A 196 -14.23 27.72 7.36
CA GLY A 196 -15.19 27.86 6.24
C GLY A 196 -14.56 28.02 4.85
N ILE A 197 -15.35 27.98 3.77
CA ILE A 197 -14.88 28.07 2.36
C ILE A 197 -14.18 29.41 2.02
N LEU A 198 -14.41 30.47 2.79
CA LEU A 198 -13.85 31.80 2.60
C LEU A 198 -12.89 32.26 3.70
N GLY A 199 -12.38 31.32 4.49
CA GLY A 199 -11.45 31.62 5.59
C GLY A 199 -12.10 32.31 6.81
N GLY A 200 -13.42 32.37 6.89
CA GLY A 200 -14.15 32.83 8.07
C GLY A 200 -14.29 31.71 9.09
N GLY A 201 -13.72 31.86 10.27
CA GLY A 201 -13.92 30.97 11.40
C GLY A 201 -14.87 31.57 12.43
N ILE A 202 -15.28 30.76 13.40
CA ILE A 202 -15.98 31.26 14.58
C ILE A 202 -14.96 31.91 15.51
N VAL A 203 -15.06 33.20 15.71
CA VAL A 203 -14.25 33.96 16.66
C VAL A 203 -15.08 34.28 17.89
N THR A 204 -14.62 33.86 19.06
CA THR A 204 -15.26 34.08 20.32
C THR A 204 -14.38 34.92 21.27
N LYS A 205 -14.99 35.64 22.19
CA LYS A 205 -14.27 36.43 23.21
C LYS A 205 -13.74 35.58 24.37
N GLU A 206 -14.44 34.47 24.70
CA GLU A 206 -14.15 33.65 25.89
C GLU A 206 -13.67 32.22 25.52
N GLY A 207 -13.57 31.92 24.25
CA GLY A 207 -13.22 30.59 23.76
C GLY A 207 -14.44 29.77 23.33
N ILE A 208 -14.18 28.52 22.94
CA ILE A 208 -15.21 27.54 22.55
C ILE A 208 -15.13 26.38 23.54
N GLU A 209 -16.25 25.98 24.11
CA GLU A 209 -16.39 24.79 24.92
C GLU A 209 -17.22 23.75 24.16
N GLN A 210 -16.80 22.50 24.21
CA GLN A 210 -17.55 21.38 23.68
C GLN A 210 -17.64 20.29 24.73
N THR A 211 -18.87 19.91 25.08
CA THR A 211 -19.16 18.81 26.00
C THR A 211 -19.62 17.59 25.21
N ILE A 212 -18.94 16.47 25.38
CA ILE A 212 -19.36 15.17 24.84
C ILE A 212 -20.04 14.40 25.98
N VAL A 213 -21.31 14.07 25.80
CA VAL A 213 -22.05 13.21 26.73
C VAL A 213 -21.81 11.76 26.29
N SER A 214 -21.12 10.98 27.14
CA SER A 214 -20.78 9.59 26.84
C SER A 214 -20.99 8.71 28.06
N ALA A 215 -21.11 7.40 27.82
CA ALA A 215 -21.17 6.38 28.85
C ALA A 215 -19.97 5.40 28.64
N GLY A 216 -19.34 5.03 29.76
CA GLY A 216 -18.14 4.23 29.78
C GLY A 216 -16.88 5.08 29.98
N LYS A 217 -16.02 4.66 30.94
CA LYS A 217 -14.77 5.36 31.26
C LYS A 217 -13.85 5.40 30.02
N GLY A 218 -13.35 6.58 29.65
CA GLY A 218 -12.48 6.78 28.51
C GLY A 218 -13.17 6.77 27.14
N LYS A 219 -14.51 6.73 27.05
CA LYS A 219 -15.24 6.68 25.77
C LYS A 219 -15.02 7.95 24.92
N ASP A 220 -14.72 9.07 25.55
CA ASP A 220 -14.41 10.35 24.94
C ASP A 220 -12.89 10.66 24.91
N LEU A 221 -12.04 9.62 25.04
CA LEU A 221 -10.60 9.77 24.86
C LEU A 221 -10.30 10.33 23.47
N GLY A 222 -9.40 11.33 23.41
CA GLY A 222 -9.12 12.07 22.19
C GLY A 222 -10.02 13.30 21.97
N ASN A 223 -10.97 13.60 22.90
CA ASN A 223 -11.71 14.86 22.89
C ASN A 223 -10.74 16.05 23.07
N PRO A 224 -10.56 16.93 22.06
CA PRO A 224 -9.58 18.01 22.12
C PRO A 224 -9.97 19.16 23.08
N PHE A 225 -11.18 19.14 23.64
CA PHE A 225 -11.67 20.16 24.57
C PHE A 225 -11.49 19.79 26.05
N ARG A 226 -10.97 18.59 26.33
CA ARG A 226 -10.51 18.22 27.67
C ARG A 226 -9.11 17.61 27.63
N ARG A 227 -8.38 17.80 28.71
CA ARG A 227 -7.10 17.09 28.88
C ARG A 227 -7.36 15.61 29.12
N PRO A 228 -6.53 14.70 28.56
CA PRO A 228 -6.55 13.30 28.94
C PRO A 228 -6.20 13.16 30.44
N THR A 229 -6.78 12.19 31.10
CA THR A 229 -6.45 11.87 32.49
C THR A 229 -5.09 11.17 32.58
N LYS A 230 -4.50 11.10 33.76
CA LYS A 230 -3.25 10.36 33.98
C LYS A 230 -3.43 8.86 33.72
N GLU A 231 -4.59 8.31 34.08
CA GLU A 231 -4.92 6.91 33.83
C GLU A 231 -5.02 6.61 32.33
N GLU A 232 -5.66 7.49 31.57
CA GLU A 232 -5.75 7.36 30.11
C GLU A 232 -4.39 7.42 29.45
N LEU A 233 -3.53 8.39 29.85
CA LEU A 233 -2.15 8.48 29.34
C LEU A 233 -1.33 7.25 29.73
N LYS A 234 -1.51 6.73 30.95
CA LYS A 234 -0.83 5.51 31.39
C LYS A 234 -1.23 4.31 30.54
N LEU A 235 -2.55 4.15 30.30
CA LEU A 235 -3.06 3.04 29.46
C LEU A 235 -2.44 3.09 28.06
N LEU A 236 -2.47 4.25 27.40
CA LEU A 236 -1.85 4.42 26.07
C LEU A 236 -0.34 4.13 26.07
N GLN A 237 0.36 4.55 27.12
CA GLN A 237 1.81 4.26 27.24
C GLN A 237 2.07 2.77 27.47
N ASP A 238 1.25 2.10 28.28
CA ASP A 238 1.37 0.66 28.53
C ASP A 238 1.13 -0.13 27.23
N ASP A 239 0.14 0.27 26.42
CA ASP A 239 -0.13 -0.35 25.10
C ASP A 239 1.06 -0.17 24.14
N VAL A 240 1.61 1.04 24.04
CA VAL A 240 2.79 1.32 23.19
C VAL A 240 4.01 0.53 23.67
N ASN A 241 4.23 0.43 24.98
CA ASN A 241 5.32 -0.36 25.55
C ASN A 241 5.16 -1.84 25.23
N HIS A 242 3.95 -2.39 25.33
CA HIS A 242 3.65 -3.76 24.97
C HIS A 242 3.98 -4.06 23.51
N GLU A 243 3.52 -3.24 22.57
CA GLU A 243 3.81 -3.40 21.14
C GLU A 243 5.32 -3.25 20.85
N TYR A 244 6.01 -2.34 21.55
CA TYR A 244 7.46 -2.21 21.46
C TYR A 244 8.18 -3.47 21.94
N ASP A 245 7.75 -4.06 23.05
CA ASP A 245 8.31 -5.31 23.57
C ASP A 245 8.15 -6.45 22.57
N LEU A 246 6.98 -6.56 21.93
CA LEU A 246 6.72 -7.55 20.88
C LEU A 246 7.60 -7.31 19.65
N PHE A 247 7.78 -6.06 19.24
CA PHE A 247 8.62 -5.72 18.09
C PHE A 247 10.11 -6.05 18.36
N VAL A 248 10.64 -5.64 19.50
CA VAL A 248 12.02 -5.98 19.89
C VAL A 248 12.24 -7.48 19.92
N LYS A 249 11.34 -8.24 20.55
CA LYS A 249 11.38 -9.70 20.58
C LYS A 249 11.40 -10.30 19.17
N HIS A 250 10.49 -9.80 18.30
CA HIS A 250 10.38 -10.26 16.93
C HIS A 250 11.69 -10.08 16.14
N VAL A 251 12.32 -8.89 16.21
CA VAL A 251 13.60 -8.64 15.54
C VAL A 251 14.72 -9.48 16.15
N ALA A 252 14.80 -9.56 17.49
CA ALA A 252 15.81 -10.33 18.19
C ALA A 252 15.80 -11.80 17.76
N GLU A 253 14.63 -12.44 17.72
CA GLU A 253 14.45 -13.84 17.34
C GLU A 253 14.80 -14.10 15.88
N ASN A 254 14.37 -13.24 14.94
CA ASN A 254 14.57 -13.46 13.52
C ASN A 254 15.96 -13.05 13.02
N ARG A 255 16.67 -12.17 13.74
CA ARG A 255 18.05 -11.76 13.41
C ARG A 255 19.11 -12.34 14.36
N ASN A 256 18.71 -13.17 15.31
CA ASN A 256 19.59 -13.74 16.34
C ASN A 256 20.39 -12.65 17.09
N MET A 257 19.67 -11.59 17.51
CA MET A 257 20.24 -10.43 18.19
C MET A 257 19.87 -10.43 19.68
N ASP A 258 20.73 -9.83 20.51
CA ASP A 258 20.37 -9.57 21.90
C ASP A 258 19.37 -8.42 21.99
N SER A 259 18.22 -8.66 22.62
CA SER A 259 17.20 -7.64 22.87
C SER A 259 17.73 -6.40 23.60
N LYS A 260 18.77 -6.55 24.44
CA LYS A 260 19.43 -5.41 25.11
C LYS A 260 20.17 -4.52 24.12
N VAL A 261 20.84 -5.10 23.12
CA VAL A 261 21.50 -4.34 22.05
C VAL A 261 20.47 -3.48 21.31
N ILE A 262 19.31 -4.08 20.97
CA ILE A 262 18.23 -3.35 20.29
C ILE A 262 17.73 -2.19 21.17
N ARG A 263 17.50 -2.42 22.47
CA ARG A 263 16.92 -1.41 23.36
C ARG A 263 17.90 -0.30 23.75
N GLU A 264 19.12 -0.68 24.11
CA GLU A 264 20.06 0.21 24.80
C GLU A 264 21.06 0.86 23.84
N GLN A 265 21.45 0.17 22.75
CA GLN A 265 22.46 0.66 21.81
C GLN A 265 21.83 1.18 20.50
N MET A 266 20.84 0.48 19.99
CA MET A 266 20.18 0.90 18.74
C MET A 266 19.05 1.90 19.00
N GLY A 267 18.20 1.65 20.00
CA GLY A 267 16.99 2.44 20.19
C GLY A 267 16.12 2.46 18.91
N ALA A 268 15.35 3.51 18.77
CA ALA A 268 14.53 3.73 17.57
C ALA A 268 15.23 4.59 16.49
N HIS A 269 16.56 4.48 16.37
CA HIS A 269 17.33 5.19 15.35
C HIS A 269 17.40 4.41 14.03
N VAL A 270 17.68 5.11 12.95
CA VAL A 270 18.05 4.52 11.66
C VAL A 270 19.58 4.58 11.51
N PHE A 271 20.14 3.61 10.82
CA PHE A 271 21.57 3.37 10.69
C PHE A 271 21.95 3.27 9.21
N ASP A 272 23.16 3.72 8.89
CA ASP A 272 23.83 3.40 7.66
C ASP A 272 24.12 1.88 7.55
N ASN A 273 24.57 1.45 6.39
CA ASN A 273 24.80 0.03 6.11
C ASN A 273 25.85 -0.60 7.02
N GLU A 274 26.95 0.10 7.33
CA GLU A 274 28.02 -0.44 8.17
C GLU A 274 27.53 -0.66 9.60
N SER A 275 26.88 0.33 10.15
CA SER A 275 26.28 0.28 11.49
C SER A 275 25.18 -0.78 11.57
N ALA A 276 24.29 -0.85 10.58
CA ALA A 276 23.22 -1.85 10.52
C ALA A 276 23.78 -3.28 10.42
N LYS A 277 24.85 -3.49 9.64
CA LYS A 277 25.56 -4.77 9.56
C LYS A 277 26.25 -5.12 10.88
N LYS A 278 26.93 -4.15 11.51
CA LYS A 278 27.60 -4.34 12.80
C LYS A 278 26.65 -4.78 13.89
N PHE A 279 25.43 -4.25 13.92
CA PHE A 279 24.38 -4.69 14.83
C PHE A 279 23.78 -6.07 14.46
N GLY A 280 24.00 -6.56 13.25
CA GLY A 280 23.41 -7.80 12.76
C GLY A 280 22.03 -7.63 12.11
N LEU A 281 21.59 -6.39 11.92
CA LEU A 281 20.27 -6.10 11.34
C LEU A 281 20.21 -6.45 9.84
N ILE A 282 21.32 -6.27 9.11
CA ILE A 282 21.48 -6.69 7.71
C ILE A 282 22.70 -7.61 7.54
N ASN A 283 22.74 -8.34 6.42
CA ASN A 283 23.85 -9.22 6.07
C ASN A 283 25.00 -8.47 5.40
N GLY A 284 24.72 -7.39 4.70
CA GLY A 284 25.75 -6.59 4.03
C GLY A 284 25.21 -5.53 3.09
N THR A 285 26.15 -4.93 2.36
CA THR A 285 25.88 -3.97 1.28
C THR A 285 26.07 -4.65 -0.05
N LEU A 286 25.03 -4.68 -0.88
CA LEU A 286 25.07 -5.14 -2.27
C LEU A 286 24.24 -4.18 -3.13
N ASN A 287 24.61 -4.01 -4.38
CA ASN A 287 23.74 -3.38 -5.37
C ASN A 287 22.64 -4.36 -5.84
N TYR A 288 21.68 -3.85 -6.59
CA TYR A 288 20.53 -4.62 -7.05
C TYR A 288 20.92 -5.90 -7.83
N ARG A 289 21.86 -5.80 -8.79
CA ARG A 289 22.27 -6.93 -9.62
C ARG A 289 22.98 -8.01 -8.82
N ASP A 290 23.85 -7.62 -7.91
CA ASP A 290 24.56 -8.56 -7.04
C ASP A 290 23.64 -9.20 -6.02
N THR A 291 22.60 -8.48 -5.55
CA THR A 291 21.56 -9.07 -4.68
C THR A 291 20.73 -10.12 -5.42
N VAL A 292 20.39 -9.88 -6.72
CA VAL A 292 19.69 -10.89 -7.53
C VAL A 292 20.57 -12.12 -7.75
N LYS A 293 21.85 -11.95 -8.05
CA LYS A 293 22.79 -13.08 -8.16
C LYS A 293 22.87 -13.86 -6.86
N ARG A 294 22.93 -13.17 -5.74
CA ARG A 294 22.91 -13.80 -4.42
C ARG A 294 21.65 -14.62 -4.17
N LEU A 295 20.50 -14.11 -4.59
CA LEU A 295 19.24 -14.85 -4.53
C LEU A 295 19.27 -16.12 -5.40
N ALA A 296 19.79 -16.02 -6.63
CA ALA A 296 19.95 -17.16 -7.52
C ALA A 296 20.88 -18.24 -6.92
N GLU A 297 22.02 -17.83 -6.31
CA GLU A 297 22.91 -18.75 -5.58
C GLU A 297 22.18 -19.47 -4.42
N LEU A 298 21.41 -18.74 -3.62
CA LEU A 298 20.64 -19.33 -2.53
C LEU A 298 19.56 -20.29 -3.03
N ALA A 299 18.98 -20.01 -4.20
CA ALA A 299 18.02 -20.87 -4.88
C ALA A 299 18.67 -22.05 -5.61
N GLN A 300 20.00 -22.17 -5.57
CA GLN A 300 20.80 -23.22 -6.24
C GLN A 300 20.58 -23.24 -7.76
N ILE A 301 20.37 -22.07 -8.36
CA ILE A 301 20.23 -21.89 -9.80
C ILE A 301 21.63 -21.72 -10.42
N GLU A 302 21.87 -22.37 -11.55
CA GLU A 302 23.11 -22.20 -12.30
C GLU A 302 23.30 -20.75 -12.76
N THR A 303 24.55 -20.35 -12.98
CA THR A 303 24.89 -18.97 -13.33
C THR A 303 24.10 -18.51 -14.58
N ASP A 304 23.35 -17.42 -14.42
CA ASP A 304 22.55 -16.74 -15.45
C ASP A 304 21.34 -17.53 -16.00
N ASP A 305 21.01 -18.75 -15.49
CA ASP A 305 19.81 -19.50 -15.87
C ASP A 305 18.59 -19.09 -15.04
N TYR A 306 18.28 -17.80 -15.05
CA TYR A 306 17.08 -17.26 -14.39
C TYR A 306 16.53 -16.04 -15.10
N GLN A 307 15.25 -15.80 -14.92
CA GLN A 307 14.62 -14.52 -15.23
C GLN A 307 14.07 -13.86 -13.97
N VAL A 308 14.24 -12.54 -13.88
CA VAL A 308 13.56 -11.74 -12.86
C VAL A 308 12.22 -11.31 -13.43
N VAL A 309 11.18 -11.62 -12.70
CA VAL A 309 9.81 -11.29 -13.08
C VAL A 309 9.12 -10.50 -11.96
N GLN A 310 8.08 -9.78 -12.28
CA GLN A 310 7.19 -9.12 -11.32
C GLN A 310 5.74 -9.45 -11.64
N THR A 311 4.84 -9.34 -10.66
CA THR A 311 3.41 -9.55 -10.91
C THR A 311 2.91 -8.59 -11.98
N ALA A 312 2.19 -9.12 -12.98
CA ALA A 312 1.56 -8.28 -13.98
C ALA A 312 0.56 -7.32 -13.30
N THR A 313 0.73 -6.03 -13.56
CA THR A 313 -0.31 -5.06 -13.18
C THR A 313 -1.58 -5.42 -13.95
N LYS A 314 -2.70 -5.64 -13.26
CA LYS A 314 -4.00 -5.81 -13.91
C LYS A 314 -4.32 -4.53 -14.67
N ASN A 315 -3.86 -4.45 -15.91
CA ASN A 315 -4.35 -3.45 -16.85
C ASN A 315 -5.82 -3.76 -17.08
N HIS A 316 -6.70 -3.02 -16.43
CA HIS A 316 -8.11 -2.99 -16.83
C HIS A 316 -8.12 -2.49 -18.27
N GLY A 317 -8.33 -3.41 -19.21
CA GLY A 317 -8.19 -3.14 -20.62
C GLY A 317 -9.07 -1.98 -21.08
N LEU A 318 -8.69 -1.37 -22.21
CA LEU A 318 -9.41 -0.25 -22.85
C LEU A 318 -10.94 -0.48 -22.94
N LEU A 319 -11.36 -1.74 -23.02
CA LEU A 319 -12.77 -2.16 -23.07
C LEU A 319 -13.52 -1.93 -21.76
N SER A 320 -12.87 -2.15 -20.59
CA SER A 320 -13.48 -1.86 -19.28
C SER A 320 -13.56 -0.36 -19.01
N ALA A 321 -12.59 0.41 -19.50
CA ALA A 321 -12.63 1.86 -19.47
C ALA A 321 -13.76 2.42 -20.37
N LEU A 322 -13.99 1.83 -21.54
CA LEU A 322 -15.08 2.19 -22.46
C LEU A 322 -16.45 1.79 -21.93
N LEU A 323 -16.60 0.63 -21.32
CA LEU A 323 -17.87 0.17 -20.73
C LEU A 323 -18.20 0.90 -19.41
N GLY A 324 -17.20 1.39 -18.69
CA GLY A 324 -17.37 2.20 -17.49
C GLY A 324 -17.97 3.60 -17.76
N VAL A 325 -17.95 4.09 -19.01
CA VAL A 325 -18.53 5.39 -19.41
C VAL A 325 -20.06 5.43 -19.28
N PHE A 326 -20.72 4.28 -19.29
CA PHE A 326 -22.19 4.17 -19.21
C PHE A 326 -22.73 3.93 -17.80
N GLN A 327 -21.89 3.81 -16.78
CA GLN A 327 -22.37 3.81 -15.39
C GLN A 327 -22.48 5.25 -14.88
N PRO A 328 -23.61 5.65 -14.26
CA PRO A 328 -23.73 6.96 -13.66
C PRO A 328 -22.69 7.10 -12.55
N LYS A 329 -21.62 7.84 -12.83
CA LYS A 329 -20.58 8.16 -11.85
C LYS A 329 -21.22 9.01 -10.75
N SER A 330 -21.39 8.45 -9.56
CA SER A 330 -21.39 9.28 -8.37
C SER A 330 -20.11 10.10 -8.39
N ALA A 331 -20.21 11.42 -8.23
CA ALA A 331 -19.06 12.31 -8.28
C ALA A 331 -17.96 11.76 -7.36
N PRO A 332 -16.70 11.63 -7.86
CA PRO A 332 -15.63 11.08 -7.04
C PRO A 332 -15.48 11.94 -5.78
N PRO A 333 -15.37 11.33 -4.60
CA PRO A 333 -15.13 12.09 -3.37
C PRO A 333 -13.86 12.92 -3.57
N LYS A 334 -13.89 14.18 -3.15
CA LYS A 334 -12.73 15.07 -3.27
C LYS A 334 -11.53 14.42 -2.57
N VAL A 335 -10.35 14.46 -3.17
CA VAL A 335 -9.08 13.92 -2.62
C VAL A 335 -8.89 14.33 -1.16
N SER A 336 -9.31 15.52 -0.76
CA SER A 336 -9.33 16.01 0.62
C SER A 336 -10.19 15.17 1.58
N GLN A 337 -11.29 14.57 1.11
CA GLN A 337 -12.17 13.73 1.96
C GLN A 337 -11.58 12.34 2.18
N ILE A 338 -10.92 11.80 1.18
CA ILE A 338 -10.21 10.50 1.28
C ILE A 338 -9.04 10.63 2.25
N LYS A 339 -8.25 11.68 2.08
CA LYS A 339 -7.10 11.99 2.95
C LYS A 339 -7.54 12.19 4.40
N SER A 340 -8.65 12.90 4.64
CA SER A 340 -9.17 13.10 5.99
C SER A 340 -9.66 11.80 6.65
N GLN A 341 -10.32 10.90 5.90
CA GLN A 341 -10.75 9.58 6.41
C GLN A 341 -9.56 8.67 6.72
N PHE A 342 -8.55 8.68 5.86
CA PHE A 342 -7.30 7.96 6.04
C PHE A 342 -6.56 8.45 7.29
N CYS A 343 -6.39 9.76 7.43
CA CYS A 343 -5.71 10.38 8.56
C CYS A 343 -6.46 10.16 9.88
N ASN A 344 -7.77 10.18 9.88
CA ASN A 344 -8.59 9.85 11.05
C ASN A 344 -8.45 8.37 11.48
N LYS A 345 -8.22 7.46 10.54
CA LYS A 345 -7.97 6.04 10.86
C LYS A 345 -6.55 5.82 11.37
N LEU A 346 -5.55 6.42 10.73
CA LEU A 346 -4.13 6.29 11.13
C LEU A 346 -3.84 6.90 12.49
N SER A 347 -4.50 8.00 12.85
CA SER A 347 -4.27 8.67 14.13
C SER A 347 -4.73 7.89 15.36
N ARG A 348 -5.39 6.75 15.18
CA ARG A 348 -5.95 5.91 16.25
C ARG A 348 -5.33 4.54 16.38
N LEU A 349 -4.27 4.26 15.63
CA LEU A 349 -3.61 2.96 15.62
C LEU A 349 -2.15 3.11 16.02
N PRO A 350 -1.59 2.21 16.85
CA PRO A 350 -0.17 2.15 17.07
C PRO A 350 0.56 1.91 15.74
N LEU A 351 1.54 2.74 15.44
CA LEU A 351 2.28 2.71 14.19
C LEU A 351 3.73 2.30 14.43
N VAL A 352 4.24 1.46 13.55
CA VAL A 352 5.66 1.22 13.35
C VAL A 352 6.11 2.00 12.12
N TYR A 353 6.29 3.33 12.31
CA TYR A 353 6.53 4.32 11.26
C TYR A 353 7.71 5.23 11.62
N TYR A 354 8.61 5.46 10.66
CA TYR A 354 9.72 6.39 10.82
C TYR A 354 9.35 7.78 10.27
N GLY A 355 9.35 8.77 11.16
CA GLY A 355 9.02 10.15 10.82
C GLY A 355 7.85 10.68 11.64
N ASN A 356 7.38 11.87 11.27
CA ASN A 356 6.18 12.46 11.88
C ASN A 356 4.94 12.05 11.09
N PRO A 357 4.08 11.15 11.62
CA PRO A 357 2.89 10.68 10.91
C PRO A 357 1.91 11.82 10.58
N LEU A 358 1.94 12.94 11.32
CA LEU A 358 1.11 14.11 11.01
C LEU A 358 1.50 14.77 9.67
N ARG A 359 2.72 14.59 9.18
CA ARG A 359 3.13 15.10 7.87
C ARG A 359 2.41 14.39 6.71
N LEU A 360 1.98 13.15 6.89
CA LEU A 360 1.14 12.45 5.92
C LEU A 360 -0.23 13.13 5.76
N CYS A 361 -0.63 13.91 6.77
CA CYS A 361 -1.95 14.50 6.90
C CYS A 361 -1.95 16.05 6.77
N SER A 362 -0.81 16.67 6.59
CA SER A 362 -0.62 18.13 6.64
C SER A 362 -0.61 18.81 5.26
N HIS A 363 -1.47 18.42 4.31
CA HIS A 363 -1.67 19.23 3.08
C HIS A 363 -3.09 19.17 2.59
#